data_2e16cd146b95d8601b66ca1460d4e99f
#
_entry.id   2e16cd146b95d8601b66ca1460d4e99f
#
_cell.length_a   1.000
_cell.length_b   1.000
_cell.length_c   1.000
_cell.angle_alpha   90.00
_cell.angle_beta   90.00
_cell.angle_gamma   90.00
#
_symmetry.space_group_name_H-M   'P 1'
#
loop_
_entity.id
_entity.type
_entity.pdbx_description
1 polymer ?
#
loop_
_entity_poly.entity_id
_entity_poly.type
_entity_poly.pdbx_seq_one_letter_code
_entity_poly.pdbx_strand_id
1 'polypeptide(L)'
;MSQSAKRLTVMLAILVVCTAVVVHRQVTKPPEFAPPLAAQGVKGTVEPERAGDPEAPIEVEAYYPLNESHRFIADYLLGFAEAHPDQVSVVIHDMESTNGRQLWQTAGLDCAGVFINGKTEHEIEGAEGTYAVDFVKRMGTFWTEDDFEALVRQLLKERGKELDEPKAEG
;
A
#
# COMPACT_ATOMS: atom_id res chain seq x y z
N MET A 1 -3.17 2.19 -64.07
CA MET A 1 -3.48 1.56 -62.74
C MET A 1 -4.77 0.76 -62.89
N SER A 2 -4.72 -0.53 -62.62
CA SER A 2 -5.89 -1.41 -62.74
C SER A 2 -6.97 -1.06 -61.70
N GLN A 3 -8.23 -1.36 -62.01
CA GLN A 3 -9.34 -1.12 -61.06
C GLN A 3 -9.12 -1.84 -59.69
N SER A 4 -8.45 -2.97 -59.72
CA SER A 4 -8.10 -3.74 -58.50
C SER A 4 -7.13 -2.97 -57.58
N ALA A 5 -6.14 -2.27 -58.15
CA ALA A 5 -5.19 -1.48 -57.38
C ALA A 5 -5.87 -0.29 -56.67
N LYS A 6 -6.82 0.37 -57.36
CA LYS A 6 -7.58 1.48 -56.75
C LYS A 6 -8.47 1.01 -55.58
N ARG A 7 -9.11 -0.17 -55.70
CA ARG A 7 -9.94 -0.74 -54.65
C ARG A 7 -9.10 -1.13 -53.41
N LEU A 8 -7.91 -1.70 -53.63
CA LEU A 8 -7.02 -2.07 -52.56
C LEU A 8 -6.53 -0.85 -51.77
N THR A 9 -6.18 0.24 -52.48
CA THR A 9 -5.74 1.50 -51.84
C THR A 9 -6.85 2.13 -50.99
N VAL A 10 -8.10 2.13 -51.48
CA VAL A 10 -9.24 2.66 -50.70
C VAL A 10 -9.52 1.83 -49.46
N MET A 11 -9.49 0.48 -49.56
CA MET A 11 -9.70 -0.38 -48.40
C MET A 11 -8.60 -0.20 -47.33
N LEU A 12 -7.34 -0.05 -47.77
CA LEU A 12 -6.23 0.18 -46.82
C LEU A 12 -6.36 1.52 -46.12
N ALA A 13 -6.78 2.57 -46.82
CA ALA A 13 -7.00 3.89 -46.23
C ALA A 13 -8.14 3.88 -45.20
N ILE A 14 -9.23 3.16 -45.48
CA ILE A 14 -10.35 3.00 -44.54
C ILE A 14 -9.89 2.24 -43.28
N LEU A 15 -9.09 1.17 -43.43
CA LEU A 15 -8.57 0.41 -42.31
C LEU A 15 -7.69 1.28 -41.40
N VAL A 16 -6.80 2.10 -41.95
CA VAL A 16 -5.92 3.00 -41.20
C VAL A 16 -6.73 4.06 -40.45
N VAL A 17 -7.76 4.63 -41.06
CA VAL A 17 -8.63 5.62 -40.43
C VAL A 17 -9.44 4.98 -39.29
N CYS A 18 -9.99 3.78 -39.50
CA CYS A 18 -10.73 3.06 -38.44
C CYS A 18 -9.83 2.70 -37.24
N THR A 19 -8.61 2.23 -37.46
CA THR A 19 -7.67 1.94 -36.36
C THR A 19 -7.24 3.20 -35.65
N ALA A 20 -6.98 4.30 -36.35
CA ALA A 20 -6.64 5.57 -35.72
C ALA A 20 -7.78 6.12 -34.84
N VAL A 21 -9.04 6.01 -35.30
CA VAL A 21 -10.21 6.44 -34.52
C VAL A 21 -10.41 5.58 -33.26
N VAL A 22 -10.20 4.25 -33.34
CA VAL A 22 -10.33 3.35 -32.20
C VAL A 22 -9.22 3.62 -31.17
N VAL A 23 -7.98 3.78 -31.61
CA VAL A 23 -6.85 4.11 -30.73
C VAL A 23 -7.05 5.49 -30.10
N HIS A 24 -7.48 6.49 -30.88
CA HIS A 24 -7.75 7.83 -30.33
C HIS A 24 -8.87 7.83 -29.28
N ARG A 25 -9.95 7.05 -29.51
CA ARG A 25 -11.02 6.89 -28.50
C ARG A 25 -10.57 6.19 -27.24
N GLN A 26 -9.62 5.24 -27.31
CA GLN A 26 -9.10 4.57 -26.11
C GLN A 26 -8.14 5.48 -25.32
N VAL A 27 -7.34 6.31 -26.01
CA VAL A 27 -6.39 7.23 -25.37
C VAL A 27 -7.09 8.47 -24.79
N THR A 28 -8.23 8.89 -25.38
CA THR A 28 -8.98 10.07 -24.94
C THR A 28 -10.17 9.76 -24.02
N LYS A 29 -10.44 8.47 -23.71
CA LYS A 29 -11.35 8.18 -22.61
C LYS A 29 -10.72 8.71 -21.33
N PRO A 30 -11.32 9.71 -20.66
CA PRO A 30 -10.90 10.04 -19.30
C PRO A 30 -11.03 8.75 -18.49
N PRO A 31 -10.12 8.51 -17.52
CA PRO A 31 -10.25 7.37 -16.62
C PRO A 31 -11.70 7.40 -16.10
N GLU A 32 -12.40 6.27 -16.27
CA GLU A 32 -13.76 6.11 -15.77
C GLU A 32 -13.63 6.25 -14.26
N PHE A 33 -13.92 7.47 -13.78
CA PHE A 33 -13.82 7.77 -12.35
C PHE A 33 -14.64 6.70 -11.62
N ALA A 34 -14.01 6.05 -10.68
CA ALA A 34 -14.73 5.21 -9.73
C ALA A 34 -15.98 5.98 -9.23
N PRO A 35 -17.11 5.30 -9.07
CA PRO A 35 -18.33 5.96 -8.62
C PRO A 35 -18.05 6.80 -7.37
N PRO A 36 -18.75 7.93 -7.20
CA PRO A 36 -18.51 8.83 -6.07
C PRO A 36 -18.40 8.04 -4.76
N LEU A 37 -17.41 8.34 -3.96
CA LEU A 37 -17.12 7.66 -2.69
C LEU A 37 -18.35 7.49 -1.80
N ALA A 38 -19.26 8.46 -1.83
CA ALA A 38 -20.56 8.41 -1.13
C ALA A 38 -21.46 7.22 -1.53
N ALA A 39 -21.31 6.68 -2.76
CA ALA A 39 -22.08 5.54 -3.23
C ALA A 39 -21.53 4.19 -2.75
N GLN A 40 -20.37 4.17 -2.09
CA GLN A 40 -19.68 2.95 -1.65
C GLN A 40 -19.74 2.72 -0.13
N GLY A 41 -20.59 3.45 0.59
CA GLY A 41 -20.72 3.32 2.05
C GLY A 41 -19.49 3.80 2.80
N VAL A 42 -18.75 4.75 2.23
CA VAL A 42 -17.52 5.30 2.83
C VAL A 42 -17.87 6.07 4.09
N LYS A 43 -17.18 5.80 5.18
CA LYS A 43 -17.25 6.61 6.41
C LYS A 43 -16.80 8.05 6.10
N GLY A 44 -17.24 9.01 6.90
CA GLY A 44 -16.73 10.39 6.84
C GLY A 44 -15.22 10.47 7.06
N THR A 45 -14.71 11.69 7.24
CA THR A 45 -13.30 11.88 7.65
C THR A 45 -13.08 11.30 9.04
N VAL A 46 -12.04 10.47 9.20
CA VAL A 46 -11.66 9.81 10.45
C VAL A 46 -10.20 10.12 10.71
N GLU A 47 -9.89 10.54 11.94
CA GLU A 47 -8.49 10.72 12.35
C GLU A 47 -7.77 9.36 12.35
N PRO A 48 -6.51 9.31 11.91
CA PRO A 48 -5.72 8.09 11.95
C PRO A 48 -5.42 7.68 13.39
N GLU A 49 -5.40 6.38 13.65
CA GLU A 49 -4.92 5.83 14.91
C GLU A 49 -3.40 5.93 14.97
N ARG A 50 -2.84 6.24 16.15
CA ARG A 50 -1.40 6.49 16.31
C ARG A 50 -0.88 5.89 17.61
N ALA A 51 0.36 5.41 17.57
CA ALA A 51 1.11 4.99 18.74
C ALA A 51 2.60 5.27 18.54
N GLY A 52 3.36 5.36 19.65
CA GLY A 52 4.78 5.68 19.64
C GLY A 52 5.09 7.16 19.45
N ASP A 53 6.37 7.52 19.59
CA ASP A 53 6.86 8.89 19.40
C ASP A 53 6.93 9.20 17.89
N PRO A 54 6.36 10.30 17.40
CA PRO A 54 6.50 10.70 16.00
C PRO A 54 7.95 10.84 15.50
N GLU A 55 8.90 11.08 16.41
CA GLU A 55 10.33 11.19 16.10
C GLU A 55 11.08 9.85 16.22
N ALA A 56 10.36 8.75 16.45
CA ALA A 56 10.97 7.43 16.54
C ALA A 56 11.72 7.05 15.25
N PRO A 57 12.84 6.34 15.34
CA PRO A 57 13.67 6.02 14.18
C PRO A 57 13.01 5.07 13.16
N ILE A 58 12.02 4.28 13.57
CA ILE A 58 11.26 3.40 12.68
C ILE A 58 9.86 3.98 12.53
N GLU A 59 9.55 4.41 11.32
CA GLU A 59 8.24 4.93 10.95
C GLU A 59 7.42 3.83 10.25
N VAL A 60 6.22 3.59 10.74
CA VAL A 60 5.27 2.62 10.18
C VAL A 60 3.99 3.36 9.80
N GLU A 61 3.63 3.32 8.53
CA GLU A 61 2.39 3.87 8.01
C GLU A 61 1.56 2.74 7.39
N ALA A 62 0.35 2.53 7.89
CA ALA A 62 -0.48 1.42 7.48
C ALA A 62 -1.85 1.87 6.97
N TYR A 63 -2.37 1.13 6.00
CA TYR A 63 -3.64 1.36 5.35
C TYR A 63 -4.49 0.09 5.42
N TYR A 64 -5.48 0.08 6.31
CA TYR A 64 -6.38 -1.05 6.52
C TYR A 64 -7.83 -0.61 6.66
N PRO A 65 -8.80 -1.43 6.20
CA PRO A 65 -10.18 -1.26 6.62
C PRO A 65 -10.27 -1.64 8.12
N LEU A 66 -10.55 -0.68 8.99
CA LEU A 66 -10.62 -0.90 10.44
C LEU A 66 -11.96 -1.55 10.84
N ASN A 67 -12.19 -2.73 10.28
CA ASN A 67 -13.32 -3.61 10.58
C ASN A 67 -12.84 -4.89 11.31
N GLU A 68 -13.77 -5.69 11.82
CA GLU A 68 -13.46 -6.89 12.62
C GLU A 68 -12.44 -7.83 11.96
N SER A 69 -12.44 -7.92 10.62
CA SER A 69 -11.56 -8.86 9.91
C SER A 69 -10.11 -8.41 9.78
N HIS A 70 -9.81 -7.12 10.00
CA HIS A 70 -8.47 -6.55 9.89
C HIS A 70 -8.00 -5.87 11.17
N ARG A 71 -8.87 -5.70 12.15
CA ARG A 71 -8.57 -5.00 13.41
C ARG A 71 -7.35 -5.60 14.13
N PHE A 72 -7.19 -6.92 14.10
CA PHE A 72 -6.07 -7.59 14.74
C PHE A 72 -4.69 -7.12 14.23
N ILE A 73 -4.58 -6.72 12.94
CA ILE A 73 -3.33 -6.20 12.38
C ILE A 73 -3.04 -4.80 12.95
N ALA A 74 -4.08 -3.96 12.99
CA ALA A 74 -3.97 -2.62 13.56
C ALA A 74 -3.60 -2.69 15.04
N ASP A 75 -4.28 -3.54 15.82
CA ASP A 75 -4.01 -3.74 17.26
C ASP A 75 -2.59 -4.24 17.49
N TYR A 76 -2.09 -5.17 16.67
CA TYR A 76 -0.72 -5.63 16.74
C TYR A 76 0.29 -4.50 16.51
N LEU A 77 0.15 -3.75 15.42
CA LEU A 77 1.08 -2.67 15.07
C LEU A 77 1.08 -1.55 16.13
N LEU A 78 -0.10 -1.14 16.57
CA LEU A 78 -0.24 -0.12 17.63
C LEU A 78 0.35 -0.62 18.95
N GLY A 79 0.01 -1.83 19.37
CA GLY A 79 0.54 -2.43 20.59
C GLY A 79 2.06 -2.58 20.56
N PHE A 80 2.64 -2.91 19.40
CA PHE A 80 4.09 -2.96 19.26
C PHE A 80 4.73 -1.58 19.44
N ALA A 81 4.15 -0.52 18.87
CA ALA A 81 4.66 0.84 19.07
C ALA A 81 4.43 1.35 20.49
N GLU A 82 3.35 0.96 21.16
CA GLU A 82 3.13 1.27 22.59
C GLU A 82 4.18 0.59 23.50
N ALA A 83 4.59 -0.62 23.15
CA ALA A 83 5.65 -1.32 23.85
C ALA A 83 7.05 -0.72 23.62
N HIS A 84 7.27 -0.10 22.44
CA HIS A 84 8.57 0.45 22.03
C HIS A 84 8.46 1.92 21.56
N PRO A 85 7.88 2.84 22.35
CA PRO A 85 7.45 4.16 21.86
C PRO A 85 8.59 5.05 21.38
N ASP A 86 9.80 4.90 21.92
CA ASP A 86 10.98 5.69 21.54
C ASP A 86 11.69 5.11 20.30
N GLN A 87 11.23 3.98 19.78
CA GLN A 87 11.89 3.25 18.70
C GLN A 87 11.01 3.08 17.45
N VAL A 88 9.68 2.97 17.65
CA VAL A 88 8.73 2.75 16.56
C VAL A 88 7.56 3.72 16.71
N SER A 89 7.24 4.41 15.63
CA SER A 89 5.99 5.17 15.47
C SER A 89 5.07 4.47 14.49
N VAL A 90 3.79 4.41 14.80
CA VAL A 90 2.77 3.81 13.94
C VAL A 90 1.66 4.80 13.66
N VAL A 91 1.26 4.89 12.40
CA VAL A 91 0.07 5.64 11.95
C VAL A 91 -0.78 4.71 11.10
N ILE A 92 -2.06 4.54 11.48
CA ILE A 92 -2.99 3.68 10.75
C ILE A 92 -4.15 4.50 10.18
N HIS A 93 -4.30 4.43 8.87
CA HIS A 93 -5.37 5.10 8.13
C HIS A 93 -6.50 4.12 7.82
N ASP A 94 -7.73 4.46 8.20
CA ASP A 94 -8.91 3.67 7.86
C ASP A 94 -9.26 3.84 6.37
N MET A 95 -8.98 2.83 5.55
CA MET A 95 -9.31 2.82 4.12
C MET A 95 -10.81 2.96 3.81
N GLU A 96 -11.68 2.71 4.78
CA GLU A 96 -13.13 2.91 4.64
C GLU A 96 -13.54 4.36 4.90
N SER A 97 -12.65 5.20 5.42
CA SER A 97 -12.86 6.65 5.56
C SER A 97 -12.55 7.42 4.28
N THR A 98 -13.10 8.63 4.16
CA THR A 98 -12.87 9.48 2.98
C THR A 98 -11.39 9.86 2.83
N ASN A 99 -10.77 10.35 3.91
CA ASN A 99 -9.38 10.77 3.92
C ASN A 99 -8.41 9.58 3.83
N GLY A 100 -8.66 8.50 4.55
CA GLY A 100 -7.81 7.30 4.50
C GLY A 100 -7.81 6.66 3.11
N ARG A 101 -8.96 6.59 2.44
CA ARG A 101 -9.05 6.11 1.05
C ARG A 101 -8.29 7.00 0.08
N GLN A 102 -8.36 8.32 0.23
CA GLN A 102 -7.61 9.24 -0.60
C GLN A 102 -6.10 9.05 -0.42
N LEU A 103 -5.63 8.94 0.82
CA LEU A 103 -4.22 8.70 1.12
C LEU A 103 -3.75 7.35 0.56
N TRP A 104 -4.51 6.28 0.78
CA TRP A 104 -4.24 4.95 0.22
C TRP A 104 -4.09 4.97 -1.31
N GLN A 105 -4.99 5.64 -2.03
CA GLN A 105 -4.89 5.80 -3.48
C GLN A 105 -3.67 6.62 -3.89
N THR A 106 -3.32 7.67 -3.13
CA THR A 106 -2.15 8.50 -3.37
C THR A 106 -0.85 7.73 -3.13
N ALA A 107 -0.85 6.81 -2.16
CA ALA A 107 0.26 5.91 -1.89
C ALA A 107 0.48 4.85 -2.99
N GLY A 108 -0.45 4.75 -3.96
CA GLY A 108 -0.33 3.84 -5.09
C GLY A 108 -0.59 2.38 -4.76
N LEU A 109 -1.24 2.11 -3.63
CA LEU A 109 -1.58 0.77 -3.20
C LEU A 109 -2.85 0.27 -3.92
N ASP A 110 -2.88 -1.00 -4.27
CA ASP A 110 -4.04 -1.72 -4.81
C ASP A 110 -4.70 -2.65 -3.77
N CYS A 111 -4.04 -2.86 -2.65
CA CYS A 111 -4.50 -3.64 -1.50
C CYS A 111 -4.16 -2.91 -0.18
N ALA A 112 -4.67 -3.40 0.95
CA ALA A 112 -4.21 -2.99 2.26
C ALA A 112 -2.72 -3.31 2.42
N GLY A 113 -1.96 -2.46 3.12
CA GLY A 113 -0.53 -2.64 3.24
C GLY A 113 0.11 -1.78 4.32
N VAL A 114 1.37 -2.08 4.60
CA VAL A 114 2.20 -1.39 5.58
C VAL A 114 3.45 -0.86 4.90
N PHE A 115 3.73 0.41 5.07
CA PHE A 115 5.02 1.01 4.76
C PHE A 115 5.87 1.03 6.02
N ILE A 116 7.11 0.60 5.92
CA ILE A 116 8.10 0.69 6.98
C ILE A 116 9.25 1.55 6.45
N ASN A 117 9.49 2.70 7.06
CA ASN A 117 10.41 3.73 6.55
C ASN A 117 10.16 4.03 5.05
N GLY A 118 8.88 4.15 4.66
CA GLY A 118 8.46 4.52 3.31
C GLY A 118 8.54 3.41 2.25
N LYS A 119 8.76 2.14 2.64
CA LYS A 119 8.84 0.99 1.74
C LYS A 119 7.89 -0.11 2.18
N THR A 120 7.38 -0.87 1.22
CA THR A 120 6.52 -2.03 1.46
C THR A 120 7.26 -3.36 1.29
N GLU A 121 8.33 -3.38 0.50
CA GLU A 121 9.16 -4.57 0.28
C GLU A 121 10.50 -4.42 0.99
N HIS A 122 10.90 -5.45 1.72
CA HIS A 122 12.15 -5.48 2.48
C HIS A 122 12.84 -6.84 2.35
N GLU A 123 14.17 -6.82 2.42
CA GLU A 123 14.98 -8.01 2.62
C GLU A 123 15.29 -8.16 4.11
N ILE A 124 15.04 -9.34 4.66
CA ILE A 124 15.24 -9.64 6.08
C ILE A 124 16.35 -10.70 6.20
N GLU A 125 17.31 -10.45 7.10
CA GLU A 125 18.35 -11.41 7.45
C GLU A 125 17.78 -12.46 8.41
N GLY A 126 17.58 -13.68 7.94
CA GLY A 126 17.14 -14.83 8.75
C GLY A 126 18.29 -15.82 9.03
N ALA A 127 17.99 -16.83 9.82
CA ALA A 127 18.97 -17.87 10.20
C ALA A 127 19.47 -18.70 9.01
N GLU A 128 18.67 -18.85 7.96
CA GLU A 128 18.97 -19.62 6.75
C GLU A 128 19.41 -18.73 5.57
N GLY A 129 19.57 -17.42 5.78
CA GLY A 129 19.94 -16.44 4.77
C GLY A 129 18.92 -15.32 4.63
N THR A 130 19.11 -14.46 3.64
CA THR A 130 18.23 -13.31 3.38
C THR A 130 17.00 -13.74 2.60
N TYR A 131 15.84 -13.25 2.96
CA TYR A 131 14.58 -13.45 2.25
C TYR A 131 13.80 -12.15 2.10
N ALA A 132 13.01 -12.05 1.03
CA ALA A 132 12.20 -10.87 0.74
C ALA A 132 10.79 -11.01 1.35
N VAL A 133 10.29 -9.91 1.95
CA VAL A 133 8.94 -9.80 2.50
C VAL A 133 8.23 -8.61 1.87
N ASP A 134 6.99 -8.82 1.46
CA ASP A 134 6.10 -7.79 0.91
C ASP A 134 4.93 -7.54 1.86
N PHE A 135 4.95 -6.39 2.52
CA PHE A 135 3.97 -5.98 3.51
C PHE A 135 2.66 -5.44 2.91
N VAL A 136 2.50 -5.39 1.58
CA VAL A 136 1.21 -5.13 0.90
C VAL A 136 0.34 -6.39 0.88
N LYS A 137 0.92 -7.56 1.08
CA LYS A 137 0.22 -8.83 1.10
C LYS A 137 -0.36 -9.15 2.48
N ARG A 138 -1.17 -10.21 2.51
CA ARG A 138 -1.90 -10.61 3.71
C ARG A 138 -0.96 -11.09 4.82
N MET A 139 -1.07 -10.46 6.00
CA MET A 139 -0.46 -10.91 7.25
C MET A 139 -0.92 -12.34 7.60
N GLY A 140 -0.02 -13.13 8.17
CA GLY A 140 -0.24 -14.55 8.51
C GLY A 140 -0.13 -15.51 7.32
N THR A 141 0.02 -14.99 6.08
CA THR A 141 0.21 -15.81 4.89
C THR A 141 1.49 -15.44 4.14
N PHE A 142 1.75 -14.15 3.96
CA PHE A 142 2.90 -13.64 3.21
C PHE A 142 3.91 -12.93 4.10
N TRP A 143 3.50 -12.42 5.22
CA TRP A 143 4.33 -11.90 6.29
C TRP A 143 3.69 -12.18 7.64
N THR A 144 4.48 -12.17 8.69
CA THR A 144 4.09 -12.51 10.06
C THR A 144 4.54 -11.45 11.06
N GLU A 145 4.10 -11.55 12.30
CA GLU A 145 4.60 -10.74 13.40
C GLU A 145 6.11 -10.89 13.56
N ASP A 146 6.62 -12.12 13.43
CA ASP A 146 8.06 -12.41 13.50
C ASP A 146 8.85 -11.71 12.37
N ASP A 147 8.29 -11.64 11.15
CA ASP A 147 8.92 -10.92 10.04
C ASP A 147 8.99 -9.42 10.31
N PHE A 148 7.90 -8.85 10.84
CA PHE A 148 7.87 -7.44 11.20
C PHE A 148 8.88 -7.12 12.30
N GLU A 149 8.90 -7.92 13.37
CA GLU A 149 9.84 -7.73 14.49
C GLU A 149 11.29 -7.91 14.04
N ALA A 150 11.58 -8.93 13.21
CA ALA A 150 12.92 -9.16 12.67
C ALA A 150 13.39 -7.97 11.84
N LEU A 151 12.51 -7.41 10.97
CA LEU A 151 12.83 -6.21 10.20
C LEU A 151 13.10 -5.00 11.10
N VAL A 152 12.27 -4.76 12.12
CA VAL A 152 12.47 -3.65 13.06
C VAL A 152 13.82 -3.78 13.77
N ARG A 153 14.15 -4.98 14.27
CA ARG A 153 15.47 -5.26 14.89
C ARG A 153 16.62 -5.00 13.91
N GLN A 154 16.50 -5.44 12.67
CA GLN A 154 17.50 -5.21 11.62
C GLN A 154 17.70 -3.72 11.36
N LEU A 155 16.62 -2.95 11.14
CA LEU A 155 16.66 -1.53 10.85
C LEU A 155 17.21 -0.71 12.03
N LEU A 156 16.95 -1.11 13.27
CA LEU A 156 17.54 -0.49 14.47
C LEU A 156 19.05 -0.80 14.55
N LYS A 157 19.45 -2.04 14.30
CA LYS A 157 20.86 -2.46 14.28
C LYS A 157 21.69 -1.69 13.26
N GLU A 158 21.14 -1.46 12.05
CA GLU A 158 21.76 -0.63 11.02
C GLU A 158 22.02 0.81 11.49
N ARG A 159 21.25 1.28 12.46
CA ARG A 159 21.39 2.59 13.11
C ARG A 159 22.21 2.54 14.41
N GLY A 160 22.83 1.41 14.71
CA GLY A 160 23.61 1.19 15.93
C GLY A 160 22.77 1.14 17.21
N LYS A 161 21.51 0.73 17.09
CA LYS A 161 20.55 0.57 18.21
C LYS A 161 20.12 -0.90 18.31
N GLU A 162 19.63 -1.28 19.48
CA GLU A 162 18.97 -2.57 19.72
C GLU A 162 17.51 -2.32 20.05
N LEU A 163 16.65 -3.29 19.78
CA LEU A 163 15.25 -3.22 20.20
C LEU A 163 15.20 -3.41 21.71
N ASP A 164 14.66 -2.43 22.41
CA ASP A 164 14.52 -2.45 23.86
C ASP A 164 13.55 -3.55 24.31
N GLU A 165 13.68 -3.99 25.55
CA GLU A 165 12.64 -4.81 26.18
C GLU A 165 11.32 -4.03 26.23
N PRO A 166 10.16 -4.71 26.01
CA PRO A 166 8.86 -4.05 26.07
C PRO A 166 8.67 -3.27 27.36
N LYS A 167 8.25 -2.02 27.30
CA LYS A 167 7.89 -1.26 28.49
C LYS A 167 6.67 -1.92 29.12
N ALA A 168 6.84 -2.44 30.35
CA ALA A 168 5.73 -3.01 31.11
C ALA A 168 4.67 -1.92 31.34
N GLU A 169 3.41 -2.25 31.02
CA GLU A 169 2.28 -1.40 31.39
C GLU A 169 2.28 -1.19 32.90
N GLY A 170 2.39 0.06 33.36
CA GLY A 170 2.35 0.48 34.74
C GLY A 170 0.92 0.77 35.21
#